data_f6ac2d55d25327854ee2780b2fee7a98
#
_entry.id   f6ac2d55d25327854ee2780b2fee7a98
#
_cell.length_a   1.000
_cell.length_b   1.000
_cell.length_c   1.000
_cell.angle_alpha   90.00
_cell.angle_beta   90.00
_cell.angle_gamma   90.00
#
_symmetry.space_group_name_H-M   'P 1'
#
loop_
_entity.id
_entity.type
_entity.pdbx_description
1 polymer ?
#
loop_
_entity_poly.entity_id
_entity_poly.type
_entity_poly.pdbx_seq_one_letter_code
_entity_poly.pdbx_strand_id
1 'polypeptide(L)'
;MSEPYAVPVPRGYRVGCWEVREPIATGAFGSVYAARRTDGGDGTGDELPRTAALKFLPTGTGTPRQLAHLRDLVEREVELLRRLRRPRLIRMYETLTVDDPADSRLDGATVLVLERAEGSLSALLTASPRPPAGPALLAQVCAGLAQLHRAGWVHGDLKPANVLLMADGSVRLADFNMAAEMEGTHAYTPAFSTPDYTPPELLWSEIGERGRRIRPSADVWAFGVLAHLVLTGSFPLPGGTPTARRDAAVAYARGAHELRLSPELPQAWREIVRACLTRTHAGRIGTDALLRRVAGAAGVASGAARFSPRPRVRPRRGVLAASVAGLVALAALGYGVVRWSGDARQPAAGPAGGGGVSVSAASYGAAELRTDRGVPPAYRLLIVETAHDCDREEVSPVLIAAMLKVESDFDPDLADPAKDEYGIARWTPSVLRWWMNEDGTPGESVPRPPFPPAESVPAMGRYLCWITPRLDAGLKGDRRVLVAVAYRTSYRKVNDAGGVPPKYRDYAARVAHHLKEYTPSGRK
;
A
#
# COMPACT_ATOMS: atom_id res chain seq x y z
N MET A 1 -14.01 -17.15 10.43
CA MET A 1 -14.59 -16.67 9.17
C MET A 1 -13.41 -16.20 8.34
N SER A 2 -13.10 -16.86 7.22
CA SER A 2 -12.03 -16.46 6.31
C SER A 2 -12.40 -15.10 5.71
N GLU A 3 -11.43 -14.15 5.68
CA GLU A 3 -11.62 -12.87 5.01
C GLU A 3 -12.04 -13.09 3.54
N PRO A 4 -13.03 -12.35 3.04
CA PRO A 4 -13.45 -12.49 1.66
C PRO A 4 -12.30 -12.11 0.73
N TYR A 5 -12.01 -12.94 -0.27
CA TYR A 5 -11.00 -12.66 -1.27
C TYR A 5 -11.35 -11.38 -2.05
N ALA A 6 -10.34 -10.56 -2.33
CA ALA A 6 -10.51 -9.32 -3.11
C ALA A 6 -11.10 -9.61 -4.51
N VAL A 7 -10.73 -10.76 -5.10
CA VAL A 7 -11.32 -11.30 -6.32
C VAL A 7 -11.69 -12.76 -6.03
N PRO A 8 -12.94 -13.06 -5.68
CA PRO A 8 -13.38 -14.42 -5.42
C PRO A 8 -13.51 -15.22 -6.73
N VAL A 9 -12.68 -16.22 -6.90
CA VAL A 9 -12.70 -17.12 -8.07
C VAL A 9 -13.09 -18.52 -7.60
N PRO A 10 -14.13 -19.14 -8.19
CA PRO A 10 -14.58 -20.47 -7.77
C PRO A 10 -13.58 -21.55 -8.15
N ARG A 11 -13.53 -22.60 -7.33
CA ARG A 11 -12.74 -23.81 -7.66
C ARG A 11 -13.27 -24.44 -8.95
N GLY A 12 -12.36 -24.83 -9.84
CA GLY A 12 -12.70 -25.37 -11.14
C GLY A 12 -12.87 -24.32 -12.24
N TYR A 13 -12.80 -23.02 -11.89
CA TYR A 13 -12.86 -21.95 -12.88
C TYR A 13 -11.69 -22.06 -13.86
N ARG A 14 -11.95 -21.81 -15.15
CA ARG A 14 -10.95 -21.93 -16.21
C ARG A 14 -10.63 -20.58 -16.82
N VAL A 15 -9.33 -20.31 -16.97
CA VAL A 15 -8.81 -19.18 -17.74
C VAL A 15 -7.66 -19.66 -18.61
N GLY A 16 -7.80 -19.53 -19.93
CA GLY A 16 -6.87 -20.16 -20.86
C GLY A 16 -6.80 -21.68 -20.62
N CYS A 17 -5.60 -22.21 -20.56
CA CYS A 17 -5.34 -23.63 -20.26
C CYS A 17 -5.28 -23.96 -18.76
N TRP A 18 -5.61 -23.03 -17.87
CA TRP A 18 -5.49 -23.19 -16.42
C TRP A 18 -6.83 -23.40 -15.74
N GLU A 19 -6.85 -24.32 -14.78
CA GLU A 19 -8.00 -24.59 -13.92
C GLU A 19 -7.64 -24.23 -12.47
N VAL A 20 -8.40 -23.32 -11.85
CA VAL A 20 -8.26 -22.87 -10.46
C VAL A 20 -8.56 -24.02 -9.50
N ARG A 21 -7.71 -24.23 -8.51
CA ARG A 21 -7.82 -25.32 -7.53
C ARG A 21 -8.17 -24.82 -6.13
N GLU A 22 -7.30 -24.07 -5.54
CA GLU A 22 -7.43 -23.61 -4.15
C GLU A 22 -6.85 -22.20 -4.01
N PRO A 23 -7.42 -21.38 -3.11
CA PRO A 23 -6.86 -20.08 -2.80
C PRO A 23 -5.52 -20.24 -2.07
N ILE A 24 -4.55 -19.37 -2.38
CA ILE A 24 -3.24 -19.28 -1.75
C ILE A 24 -3.15 -18.05 -0.85
N ALA A 25 -3.48 -16.88 -1.41
CA ALA A 25 -3.34 -15.61 -0.72
C ALA A 25 -4.32 -14.58 -1.26
N THR A 26 -4.66 -13.60 -0.43
CA THR A 26 -5.40 -12.39 -0.85
C THR A 26 -4.68 -11.17 -0.31
N GLY A 27 -4.74 -10.07 -1.05
CA GLY A 27 -4.13 -8.80 -0.67
C GLY A 27 -4.82 -7.63 -1.37
N ALA A 28 -4.35 -6.41 -1.08
CA ALA A 28 -4.92 -5.19 -1.64
C ALA A 28 -4.88 -5.13 -3.18
N PHE A 29 -3.97 -5.88 -3.80
CA PHE A 29 -3.71 -5.84 -5.25
C PHE A 29 -4.20 -7.09 -5.99
N GLY A 30 -4.99 -7.94 -5.36
CA GLY A 30 -5.55 -9.11 -6.00
C GLY A 30 -5.57 -10.36 -5.14
N SER A 31 -6.07 -11.44 -5.73
CA SER A 31 -6.16 -12.76 -5.09
C SER A 31 -5.34 -13.77 -5.88
N VAL A 32 -4.61 -14.63 -5.16
CA VAL A 32 -3.73 -15.64 -5.74
C VAL A 32 -4.31 -17.02 -5.49
N TYR A 33 -4.37 -17.81 -6.55
CA TYR A 33 -4.91 -19.18 -6.54
C TYR A 33 -3.90 -20.17 -7.09
N ALA A 34 -3.86 -21.36 -6.50
CA ALA A 34 -3.21 -22.49 -7.12
C ALA A 34 -3.98 -22.92 -8.37
N ALA A 35 -3.28 -23.24 -9.44
CA ALA A 35 -3.89 -23.72 -10.65
C ALA A 35 -3.14 -24.93 -11.23
N ARG A 36 -3.87 -25.70 -12.04
CA ARG A 36 -3.35 -26.84 -12.80
C ARG A 36 -3.67 -26.65 -14.27
N ARG A 37 -2.71 -26.98 -15.14
CA ARG A 37 -2.92 -27.01 -16.58
C ARG A 37 -3.86 -28.14 -16.99
N THR A 38 -4.83 -27.84 -17.83
CA THR A 38 -5.90 -28.81 -18.26
C THR A 38 -5.66 -29.42 -19.62
N ASP A 39 -4.89 -28.76 -20.48
CA ASP A 39 -4.47 -29.31 -21.76
C ASP A 39 -3.40 -30.39 -21.51
N GLY A 40 -3.69 -31.58 -21.97
CA GLY A 40 -2.79 -32.76 -21.90
C GLY A 40 -1.67 -32.68 -22.92
N GLY A 41 -1.02 -31.51 -23.11
CA GLY A 41 0.06 -31.36 -24.08
C GLY A 41 1.17 -32.40 -23.83
N ASP A 42 1.26 -33.38 -24.67
CA ASP A 42 2.40 -34.29 -24.79
C ASP A 42 3.62 -33.45 -25.19
N GLY A 43 4.49 -33.26 -24.24
CA GLY A 43 5.78 -32.66 -24.12
C GLY A 43 6.66 -32.41 -25.34
N THR A 44 6.20 -31.75 -26.35
CA THR A 44 7.06 -31.27 -27.43
C THR A 44 6.82 -29.78 -27.66
N GLY A 45 7.53 -28.96 -26.89
CA GLY A 45 7.73 -27.55 -27.23
C GLY A 45 7.12 -26.49 -26.31
N ASP A 46 6.47 -26.86 -25.20
CA ASP A 46 5.77 -25.88 -24.40
C ASP A 46 6.45 -25.67 -23.03
N GLU A 47 6.98 -24.49 -22.80
CA GLU A 47 7.69 -24.09 -21.56
C GLU A 47 6.79 -23.95 -20.32
N LEU A 48 5.47 -24.20 -20.44
CA LEU A 48 4.52 -24.01 -19.35
C LEU A 48 4.52 -25.23 -18.39
N PRO A 49 4.56 -24.98 -17.07
CA PRO A 49 4.56 -26.04 -16.07
C PRO A 49 3.17 -26.68 -15.91
N ARG A 50 3.11 -27.84 -15.25
CA ARG A 50 1.83 -28.51 -14.92
C ARG A 50 1.02 -27.78 -13.85
N THR A 51 1.68 -26.98 -13.00
CA THR A 51 1.06 -26.21 -11.90
C THR A 51 1.61 -24.81 -11.88
N ALA A 52 0.75 -23.83 -11.59
CA ALA A 52 1.10 -22.41 -11.49
C ALA A 52 0.36 -21.74 -10.33
N ALA A 53 0.73 -20.51 -10.02
CA ALA A 53 -0.05 -19.59 -9.21
C ALA A 53 -0.67 -18.53 -10.12
N LEU A 54 -2.00 -18.37 -10.05
CA LEU A 54 -2.73 -17.37 -10.81
C LEU A 54 -3.04 -16.17 -9.90
N LYS A 55 -2.49 -15.00 -10.20
CA LYS A 55 -2.79 -13.74 -9.52
C LYS A 55 -3.86 -13.00 -10.32
N PHE A 56 -5.11 -13.07 -9.84
CA PHE A 56 -6.24 -12.33 -10.39
C PHE A 56 -6.21 -10.91 -9.86
N LEU A 57 -6.24 -9.97 -10.76
CA LEU A 57 -6.23 -8.55 -10.46
C LEU A 57 -7.65 -8.01 -10.51
N PRO A 58 -8.05 -7.10 -9.61
CA PRO A 58 -9.41 -6.58 -9.56
C PRO A 58 -9.82 -5.93 -10.86
N THR A 59 -11.03 -6.26 -11.34
CA THR A 59 -11.66 -5.67 -12.52
C THR A 59 -12.62 -4.54 -12.19
N GLY A 60 -13.37 -4.12 -13.18
CA GLY A 60 -14.27 -3.00 -13.34
C GLY A 60 -15.40 -2.76 -12.33
N THR A 61 -15.51 -3.47 -11.23
CA THR A 61 -16.42 -3.15 -10.12
C THR A 61 -15.92 -1.99 -9.26
N GLY A 62 -14.67 -1.55 -9.46
CA GLY A 62 -14.11 -0.38 -8.82
C GLY A 62 -14.38 0.92 -9.60
N THR A 63 -14.21 2.06 -8.94
CA THR A 63 -14.24 3.35 -9.63
C THR A 63 -13.15 3.43 -10.71
N PRO A 64 -13.33 4.22 -11.77
CA PRO A 64 -12.30 4.43 -12.80
C PRO A 64 -10.92 4.79 -12.23
N ARG A 65 -10.88 5.44 -11.08
CA ARG A 65 -9.68 5.78 -10.33
C ARG A 65 -8.94 4.57 -9.74
N GLN A 66 -9.69 3.70 -9.06
CA GLN A 66 -9.15 2.46 -8.52
C GLN A 66 -8.52 1.62 -9.60
N LEU A 67 -9.25 1.46 -10.70
CA LEU A 67 -8.79 0.68 -11.84
C LEU A 67 -7.55 1.28 -12.49
N ALA A 68 -7.47 2.60 -12.63
CA ALA A 68 -6.29 3.26 -13.18
C ALA A 68 -5.06 3.04 -12.28
N HIS A 69 -5.23 3.24 -10.96
CA HIS A 69 -4.13 3.04 -10.01
C HIS A 69 -3.67 1.58 -9.94
N LEU A 70 -4.61 0.65 -9.88
CA LEU A 70 -4.29 -0.79 -9.91
C LEU A 70 -3.60 -1.20 -11.21
N ARG A 71 -4.05 -0.68 -12.36
CA ARG A 71 -3.38 -0.90 -13.64
C ARG A 71 -1.94 -0.43 -13.64
N ASP A 72 -1.67 0.75 -13.10
CA ASP A 72 -0.32 1.30 -13.00
C ASP A 72 0.62 0.38 -12.19
N LEU A 73 0.12 -0.16 -11.07
CA LEU A 73 0.88 -1.09 -10.23
C LEU A 73 1.12 -2.43 -10.93
N VAL A 74 0.10 -2.92 -11.62
CA VAL A 74 0.16 -4.15 -12.42
C VAL A 74 1.13 -4.01 -13.59
N GLU A 75 1.02 -2.93 -14.35
CA GLU A 75 1.91 -2.68 -15.50
C GLU A 75 3.38 -2.68 -15.08
N ARG A 76 3.70 -2.11 -13.91
CA ARG A 76 5.07 -2.16 -13.35
C ARG A 76 5.52 -3.58 -13.02
N GLU A 77 4.68 -4.36 -12.35
CA GLU A 77 4.99 -5.76 -12.03
C GLU A 77 5.18 -6.59 -13.30
N VAL A 78 4.28 -6.45 -14.27
CA VAL A 78 4.35 -7.13 -15.56
C VAL A 78 5.60 -6.72 -16.34
N GLU A 79 5.91 -5.43 -16.41
CA GLU A 79 7.07 -4.92 -17.11
C GLU A 79 8.37 -5.46 -16.52
N LEU A 80 8.52 -5.40 -15.19
CA LEU A 80 9.66 -5.97 -14.49
C LEU A 80 9.80 -7.47 -14.77
N LEU A 81 8.72 -8.24 -14.57
CA LEU A 81 8.74 -9.70 -14.73
C LEU A 81 8.97 -10.14 -16.18
N ARG A 82 8.56 -9.34 -17.17
CA ARG A 82 8.89 -9.60 -18.59
C ARG A 82 10.36 -9.35 -18.91
N ARG A 83 10.93 -8.27 -18.35
CA ARG A 83 12.33 -7.87 -18.59
C ARG A 83 13.32 -8.71 -17.79
N LEU A 84 12.97 -9.10 -16.56
CA LEU A 84 13.89 -9.72 -15.62
C LEU A 84 13.57 -11.19 -15.36
N ARG A 85 14.22 -12.07 -16.12
CA ARG A 85 14.23 -13.51 -15.82
C ARG A 85 15.49 -13.83 -15.02
N ARG A 86 15.41 -13.81 -13.68
CA ARG A 86 16.54 -14.05 -12.78
C ARG A 86 16.22 -15.18 -11.80
N PRO A 87 17.22 -16.02 -11.40
CA PRO A 87 16.99 -17.20 -10.57
C PRO A 87 16.40 -16.94 -9.19
N ARG A 88 16.49 -15.70 -8.69
CA ARG A 88 15.97 -15.32 -7.35
C ARG A 88 14.77 -14.38 -7.41
N LEU A 89 14.21 -14.15 -8.60
CA LEU A 89 12.95 -13.42 -8.80
C LEU A 89 11.89 -14.41 -9.24
N ILE A 90 10.63 -14.22 -8.81
CA ILE A 90 9.53 -15.08 -9.24
C ILE A 90 9.38 -15.03 -10.76
N ARG A 91 9.18 -16.17 -11.40
CA ARG A 91 9.00 -16.25 -12.85
C ARG A 91 7.52 -16.00 -13.19
N MET A 92 7.27 -15.12 -14.13
CA MET A 92 5.99 -15.02 -14.83
C MET A 92 6.08 -15.81 -16.14
N TYR A 93 5.09 -16.64 -16.38
CA TYR A 93 5.00 -17.44 -17.61
C TYR A 93 4.25 -16.67 -18.69
N GLU A 94 3.06 -16.17 -18.36
CA GLU A 94 2.19 -15.43 -19.27
C GLU A 94 1.26 -14.48 -18.53
N THR A 95 0.57 -13.66 -19.29
CA THR A 95 -0.50 -12.76 -18.83
C THR A 95 -1.75 -13.08 -19.62
N LEU A 96 -2.87 -13.33 -18.95
CA LEU A 96 -4.16 -13.64 -19.55
C LEU A 96 -5.19 -12.58 -19.22
N THR A 97 -6.22 -12.46 -20.02
CA THR A 97 -7.42 -11.68 -19.73
C THR A 97 -8.60 -12.63 -19.66
N VAL A 98 -9.42 -12.50 -18.64
CA VAL A 98 -10.66 -13.27 -18.52
C VAL A 98 -11.67 -12.74 -19.53
N ASP A 99 -12.30 -13.63 -20.25
CA ASP A 99 -13.43 -13.37 -21.14
C ASP A 99 -14.61 -14.21 -20.63
N ASP A 100 -15.41 -13.62 -19.75
CA ASP A 100 -16.56 -14.27 -19.11
C ASP A 100 -17.69 -13.28 -18.87
N PRO A 101 -18.48 -12.98 -19.92
CA PRO A 101 -19.61 -12.06 -19.82
C PRO A 101 -20.69 -12.47 -18.80
N ALA A 102 -20.69 -13.74 -18.37
CA ALA A 102 -21.62 -14.27 -17.39
C ALA A 102 -21.26 -13.89 -15.95
N ASP A 103 -19.98 -13.64 -15.65
CA ASP A 103 -19.52 -13.14 -14.35
C ASP A 103 -18.81 -11.77 -14.51
N SER A 104 -19.59 -10.71 -14.41
CA SER A 104 -19.11 -9.32 -14.54
C SER A 104 -18.02 -8.92 -13.53
N ARG A 105 -17.79 -9.72 -12.48
CA ARG A 105 -16.73 -9.50 -11.47
C ARG A 105 -15.39 -10.01 -11.97
N LEU A 106 -15.40 -10.99 -12.87
CA LEU A 106 -14.21 -11.61 -13.42
C LEU A 106 -13.97 -11.18 -14.87
N ASP A 107 -15.02 -10.79 -15.60
CA ASP A 107 -14.92 -10.36 -16.99
C ASP A 107 -13.94 -9.20 -17.16
N GLY A 108 -13.01 -9.32 -18.10
CA GLY A 108 -11.92 -8.37 -18.32
C GLY A 108 -10.80 -8.40 -17.25
N ALA A 109 -10.83 -9.36 -16.29
CA ALA A 109 -9.78 -9.47 -15.29
C ALA A 109 -8.43 -9.80 -15.93
N THR A 110 -7.39 -9.09 -15.53
CA THR A 110 -6.01 -9.47 -15.84
C THR A 110 -5.54 -10.54 -14.87
N VAL A 111 -4.97 -11.62 -15.41
CA VAL A 111 -4.43 -12.75 -14.64
C VAL A 111 -2.95 -12.94 -14.97
N LEU A 112 -2.10 -12.86 -13.94
CA LEU A 112 -0.69 -13.19 -14.07
C LEU A 112 -0.50 -14.67 -13.75
N VAL A 113 0.08 -15.41 -14.68
CA VAL A 113 0.45 -16.82 -14.49
C VAL A 113 1.88 -16.86 -13.97
N LEU A 114 2.06 -17.21 -12.71
CA LEU A 114 3.33 -17.14 -11.99
C LEU A 114 3.84 -18.52 -11.59
N GLU A 115 5.15 -18.61 -11.36
CA GLU A 115 5.79 -19.75 -10.73
C GLU A 115 5.13 -20.05 -9.37
N ARG A 116 4.80 -21.32 -9.12
CA ARG A 116 4.13 -21.71 -7.87
C ARG A 116 5.15 -21.98 -6.77
N ALA A 117 5.03 -21.25 -5.69
CA ALA A 117 5.78 -21.47 -4.45
C ALA A 117 5.04 -22.45 -3.52
N GLU A 118 5.76 -23.07 -2.60
CA GLU A 118 5.19 -23.90 -1.52
C GLU A 118 4.69 -23.06 -0.35
N GLY A 119 5.17 -21.83 -0.20
CA GLY A 119 4.75 -20.89 0.84
C GLY A 119 5.55 -19.60 0.83
N SER A 120 5.34 -18.76 1.84
CA SER A 120 6.09 -17.53 2.05
C SER A 120 6.95 -17.62 3.31
N LEU A 121 7.96 -16.76 3.41
CA LEU A 121 8.75 -16.60 4.63
C LEU A 121 7.87 -16.15 5.81
N SER A 122 6.81 -15.37 5.55
CA SER A 122 5.83 -14.99 6.56
C SER A 122 5.14 -16.20 7.19
N ALA A 123 4.66 -17.14 6.37
CA ALA A 123 4.06 -18.38 6.85
C ALA A 123 5.08 -19.26 7.62
N LEU A 124 6.33 -19.30 7.14
CA LEU A 124 7.40 -20.01 7.85
C LEU A 124 7.67 -19.39 9.22
N LEU A 125 7.76 -18.06 9.33
CA LEU A 125 8.01 -17.36 10.60
C LEU A 125 6.85 -17.50 11.59
N THR A 126 5.62 -17.60 11.12
CA THR A 126 4.45 -17.90 11.96
C THR A 126 4.56 -19.32 12.56
N ALA A 127 4.99 -20.30 11.76
CA ALA A 127 5.16 -21.68 12.21
C ALA A 127 6.46 -21.91 13.01
N SER A 128 7.49 -21.15 12.72
CA SER A 128 8.82 -21.24 13.35
C SER A 128 9.46 -19.84 13.38
N PRO A 129 9.28 -19.08 14.47
CA PRO A 129 9.78 -17.71 14.59
C PRO A 129 11.30 -17.54 14.38
N ARG A 130 12.07 -18.60 14.60
CA ARG A 130 13.52 -18.65 14.40
C ARG A 130 13.90 -19.91 13.60
N PRO A 131 13.67 -19.92 12.28
CA PRO A 131 13.95 -21.11 11.48
C PRO A 131 15.46 -21.40 11.45
N PRO A 132 15.90 -22.66 11.68
CA PRO A 132 17.34 -23.01 11.62
C PRO A 132 17.99 -22.68 10.27
N ALA A 133 17.21 -22.70 9.20
CA ALA A 133 17.64 -22.31 7.85
C ALA A 133 17.75 -20.78 7.66
N GLY A 134 17.41 -19.97 8.67
CA GLY A 134 17.37 -18.51 8.60
C GLY A 134 18.58 -17.88 7.90
N PRO A 135 19.82 -18.18 8.30
CA PRO A 135 21.02 -17.64 7.64
C PRO A 135 21.09 -17.96 6.14
N ALA A 136 20.78 -19.20 5.75
CA ALA A 136 20.80 -19.63 4.35
C ALA A 136 19.67 -18.98 3.52
N LEU A 137 18.48 -18.79 4.11
CA LEU A 137 17.37 -18.07 3.48
C LEU A 137 17.75 -16.60 3.24
N LEU A 138 18.31 -15.93 4.24
CA LEU A 138 18.77 -14.54 4.14
C LEU A 138 19.85 -14.35 3.09
N ALA A 139 20.78 -15.31 2.94
CA ALA A 139 21.77 -15.27 1.86
C ALA A 139 21.12 -15.29 0.49
N GLN A 140 20.08 -16.08 0.30
CA GLN A 140 19.33 -16.14 -0.95
C GLN A 140 18.49 -14.89 -1.20
N VAL A 141 17.84 -14.31 -0.18
CA VAL A 141 17.15 -13.02 -0.25
C VAL A 141 18.10 -11.92 -0.69
N CYS A 142 19.27 -11.84 -0.04
CA CYS A 142 20.30 -10.86 -0.39
C CYS A 142 20.81 -11.03 -1.83
N ALA A 143 20.97 -12.28 -2.30
CA ALA A 143 21.32 -12.57 -3.69
C ALA A 143 20.22 -12.11 -4.67
N GLY A 144 18.94 -12.25 -4.29
CA GLY A 144 17.79 -11.74 -5.06
C GLY A 144 17.81 -10.22 -5.19
N LEU A 145 18.04 -9.51 -4.08
CA LEU A 145 18.20 -8.05 -4.11
C LEU A 145 19.38 -7.62 -4.98
N ALA A 146 20.51 -8.31 -4.90
CA ALA A 146 21.67 -8.00 -5.74
C ALA A 146 21.38 -8.23 -7.24
N GLN A 147 20.60 -9.26 -7.60
CA GLN A 147 20.15 -9.47 -8.98
C GLN A 147 19.25 -8.35 -9.47
N LEU A 148 18.34 -7.87 -8.63
CA LEU A 148 17.41 -6.80 -8.94
C LEU A 148 18.13 -5.46 -9.10
N HIS A 149 18.97 -5.09 -8.12
CA HIS A 149 19.72 -3.82 -8.14
C HIS A 149 20.73 -3.73 -9.28
N ARG A 150 21.42 -4.84 -9.63
CA ARG A 150 22.31 -4.88 -10.80
C ARG A 150 21.56 -4.76 -12.12
N ALA A 151 20.28 -5.12 -12.14
CA ALA A 151 19.42 -4.92 -13.31
C ALA A 151 18.81 -3.50 -13.36
N GLY A 152 19.18 -2.63 -12.43
CA GLY A 152 18.71 -1.24 -12.41
C GLY A 152 17.35 -1.06 -11.73
N TRP A 153 16.91 -1.99 -10.89
CA TRP A 153 15.61 -1.91 -10.21
C TRP A 153 15.73 -1.91 -8.69
N VAL A 154 14.77 -1.27 -8.02
CA VAL A 154 14.59 -1.29 -6.56
C VAL A 154 13.29 -2.03 -6.26
N HIS A 155 13.26 -2.89 -5.24
CA HIS A 155 12.06 -3.65 -4.87
C HIS A 155 10.98 -2.76 -4.24
N GLY A 156 11.37 -1.95 -3.26
CA GLY A 156 10.51 -0.97 -2.60
C GLY A 156 9.56 -1.49 -1.54
N ASP A 157 9.33 -2.81 -1.45
CA ASP A 157 8.45 -3.43 -0.44
C ASP A 157 8.96 -4.82 0.00
N LEU A 158 10.25 -4.91 0.33
CA LEU A 158 10.81 -6.16 0.85
C LEU A 158 10.27 -6.43 2.26
N LYS A 159 9.57 -7.57 2.40
CA LYS A 159 8.99 -8.06 3.66
C LYS A 159 8.83 -9.59 3.61
N PRO A 160 8.59 -10.29 4.75
CA PRO A 160 8.47 -11.76 4.77
C PRO A 160 7.41 -12.31 3.81
N ALA A 161 6.29 -11.60 3.61
CA ALA A 161 5.23 -12.04 2.70
C ALA A 161 5.67 -12.08 1.22
N ASN A 162 6.62 -11.21 0.84
CA ASN A 162 7.13 -11.08 -0.52
C ASN A 162 8.39 -11.92 -0.78
N VAL A 163 8.77 -12.77 0.17
CA VAL A 163 9.84 -13.77 0.07
C VAL A 163 9.21 -15.15 -0.03
N LEU A 164 9.23 -15.74 -1.21
CA LEU A 164 8.59 -17.02 -1.50
C LEU A 164 9.59 -18.17 -1.41
N LEU A 165 9.12 -19.29 -0.87
CA LEU A 165 9.89 -20.53 -0.66
C LEU A 165 9.46 -21.57 -1.68
N MET A 166 10.41 -22.05 -2.48
CA MET A 166 10.16 -23.00 -3.55
C MET A 166 10.33 -24.45 -3.06
N ALA A 167 9.77 -25.41 -3.81
CA ALA A 167 9.84 -26.83 -3.49
C ALA A 167 11.29 -27.37 -3.43
N ASP A 168 12.21 -26.77 -4.16
CA ASP A 168 13.65 -27.11 -4.16
C ASP A 168 14.42 -26.44 -3.01
N GLY A 169 13.74 -25.74 -2.10
CA GLY A 169 14.33 -24.97 -0.99
C GLY A 169 14.96 -23.66 -1.43
N SER A 170 14.78 -23.25 -2.68
CA SER A 170 15.26 -21.94 -3.12
C SER A 170 14.26 -20.82 -2.76
N VAL A 171 14.78 -19.58 -2.72
CA VAL A 171 14.00 -18.38 -2.47
C VAL A 171 13.73 -17.62 -3.76
N ARG A 172 12.53 -17.05 -3.88
CA ARG A 172 12.17 -16.06 -4.91
C ARG A 172 11.65 -14.79 -4.25
N LEU A 173 12.10 -13.64 -4.73
CA LEU A 173 11.44 -12.36 -4.43
C LEU A 173 10.23 -12.20 -5.34
N ALA A 174 9.15 -11.67 -4.81
CA ALA A 174 7.85 -11.53 -5.49
C ALA A 174 7.15 -10.24 -5.08
N ASP A 175 6.05 -9.93 -5.77
CA ASP A 175 5.20 -8.76 -5.53
C ASP A 175 5.93 -7.45 -5.81
N PHE A 176 6.16 -7.20 -7.11
CA PHE A 176 6.93 -6.04 -7.59
C PHE A 176 6.06 -4.81 -7.88
N ASN A 177 4.87 -4.71 -7.29
CA ASN A 177 3.96 -3.58 -7.48
C ASN A 177 4.59 -2.22 -7.12
N MET A 178 5.52 -2.24 -6.16
CA MET A 178 6.23 -1.05 -5.69
C MET A 178 7.62 -0.92 -6.31
N ALA A 179 8.01 -1.88 -7.16
CA ALA A 179 9.32 -1.84 -7.79
C ALA A 179 9.43 -0.67 -8.78
N ALA A 180 10.61 -0.12 -8.88
CA ALA A 180 10.87 1.02 -9.75
C ALA A 180 12.24 0.90 -10.42
N GLU A 181 12.28 1.23 -11.72
CA GLU A 181 13.51 1.30 -12.49
C GLU A 181 14.33 2.52 -12.07
N MET A 182 15.63 2.35 -11.91
CA MET A 182 16.52 3.42 -11.47
C MET A 182 16.80 4.43 -12.58
N GLU A 183 16.62 5.70 -12.28
CA GLU A 183 17.08 6.83 -13.07
C GLU A 183 18.39 7.36 -12.43
N GLY A 184 19.53 6.84 -12.86
CA GLY A 184 20.82 7.13 -12.23
C GLY A 184 20.96 6.50 -10.84
N THR A 185 20.97 7.30 -9.76
CA THR A 185 21.19 6.84 -8.38
C THR A 185 19.90 6.54 -7.58
N HIS A 186 18.73 6.77 -8.15
CA HIS A 186 17.44 6.63 -7.48
C HIS A 186 16.33 6.26 -8.46
N ALA A 187 15.21 5.80 -7.92
CA ALA A 187 13.99 5.47 -8.63
C ALA A 187 12.80 6.23 -8.02
N TYR A 188 11.63 6.14 -8.62
CA TYR A 188 10.40 6.73 -8.10
C TYR A 188 9.34 5.65 -7.89
N THR A 189 8.89 5.49 -6.65
CA THR A 189 7.89 4.51 -6.25
C THR A 189 6.60 5.21 -5.78
N PRO A 190 5.43 4.56 -5.85
CA PRO A 190 4.23 5.04 -5.18
C PRO A 190 4.46 5.25 -3.68
N ALA A 191 3.63 6.08 -3.05
CA ALA A 191 3.78 6.46 -1.64
C ALA A 191 3.43 5.34 -0.62
N PHE A 192 3.24 4.12 -1.09
CA PHE A 192 2.79 2.99 -0.27
C PHE A 192 3.97 2.11 0.15
N SER A 193 4.03 1.75 1.41
CA SER A 193 5.04 0.84 1.93
C SER A 193 4.56 0.21 3.24
N THR A 194 5.12 -0.95 3.58
CA THR A 194 4.83 -1.61 4.87
C THR A 194 5.65 -0.92 5.96
N PRO A 195 5.03 -0.24 6.96
CA PRO A 195 5.73 0.66 7.89
C PRO A 195 6.92 0.02 8.59
N ASP A 196 6.81 -1.26 8.99
CA ASP A 196 7.84 -1.99 9.73
C ASP A 196 9.16 -2.13 8.98
N TYR A 197 9.14 -2.11 7.66
CA TYR A 197 10.30 -2.32 6.77
C TYR A 197 10.71 -1.04 6.03
N THR A 198 9.95 0.03 6.20
CA THR A 198 10.20 1.31 5.53
C THR A 198 11.34 2.05 6.24
N PRO A 199 12.37 2.50 5.51
CA PRO A 199 13.43 3.28 6.11
C PRO A 199 12.96 4.68 6.52
N PRO A 200 13.57 5.26 7.56
CA PRO A 200 13.13 6.53 8.13
C PRO A 200 13.03 7.66 7.11
N GLU A 201 13.96 7.79 6.17
CA GLU A 201 13.92 8.84 5.15
C GLU A 201 12.72 8.76 4.20
N LEU A 202 12.05 7.63 4.14
CA LEU A 202 10.82 7.47 3.36
C LEU A 202 9.56 7.70 4.20
N LEU A 203 9.66 7.78 5.52
CA LEU A 203 8.52 8.02 6.39
C LEU A 203 8.07 9.48 6.44
N TRP A 204 8.97 10.42 6.11
CA TRP A 204 8.70 11.87 6.04
C TRP A 204 9.21 12.55 4.77
N SER A 205 9.67 11.79 3.76
CA SER A 205 10.11 12.40 2.52
C SER A 205 8.93 13.01 1.78
N GLU A 206 9.13 14.23 1.31
CA GLU A 206 8.19 14.87 0.38
C GLU A 206 7.98 13.97 -0.84
N ILE A 207 6.73 13.83 -1.25
CA ILE A 207 6.37 13.12 -2.46
C ILE A 207 6.59 14.09 -3.61
N GLY A 208 7.75 13.99 -4.27
CA GLY A 208 8.05 14.81 -5.44
C GLY A 208 7.10 14.53 -6.61
N GLU A 209 7.19 15.32 -7.67
CA GLU A 209 6.33 15.25 -8.87
C GLU A 209 6.21 13.85 -9.50
N ARG A 210 7.25 13.02 -9.37
CA ARG A 210 7.32 11.64 -9.90
C ARG A 210 7.02 10.56 -8.85
N GLY A 211 6.55 10.93 -7.67
CA GLY A 211 6.37 10.03 -6.53
C GLY A 211 7.49 10.15 -5.50
N ARG A 212 7.59 9.17 -4.60
CA ARG A 212 8.61 9.15 -3.55
C ARG A 212 9.94 8.66 -4.12
N ARG A 213 11.00 9.44 -3.92
CA ARG A 213 12.34 9.04 -4.33
C ARG A 213 12.83 7.86 -3.49
N ILE A 214 13.14 6.74 -4.14
CA ILE A 214 13.66 5.53 -3.49
C ILE A 214 15.05 5.17 -4.04
N ARG A 215 15.85 4.49 -3.24
CA ARG A 215 17.20 4.02 -3.60
C ARG A 215 17.36 2.56 -3.19
N PRO A 216 18.33 1.84 -3.76
CA PRO A 216 18.69 0.48 -3.29
C PRO A 216 18.94 0.39 -1.79
N SER A 217 19.38 1.49 -1.14
CA SER A 217 19.55 1.57 0.30
C SER A 217 18.25 1.41 1.11
N ALA A 218 17.09 1.58 0.48
CA ALA A 218 15.80 1.30 1.12
C ALA A 218 15.57 -0.22 1.28
N ASP A 219 15.87 -0.99 0.23
CA ASP A 219 15.82 -2.45 0.30
C ASP A 219 16.89 -3.01 1.26
N VAL A 220 18.05 -2.35 1.35
CA VAL A 220 19.10 -2.70 2.33
C VAL A 220 18.61 -2.49 3.77
N TRP A 221 17.90 -1.40 4.05
CA TRP A 221 17.24 -1.19 5.35
C TRP A 221 16.23 -2.30 5.63
N ALA A 222 15.32 -2.56 4.70
CA ALA A 222 14.30 -3.60 4.83
C ALA A 222 14.93 -4.99 5.07
N PHE A 223 16.05 -5.29 4.38
CA PHE A 223 16.83 -6.50 4.62
C PHE A 223 17.40 -6.54 6.05
N GLY A 224 17.90 -5.43 6.58
CA GLY A 224 18.41 -5.36 7.96
C GLY A 224 17.33 -5.68 9.00
N VAL A 225 16.12 -5.12 8.83
CA VAL A 225 14.96 -5.43 9.67
C VAL A 225 14.57 -6.92 9.54
N LEU A 226 14.49 -7.41 8.31
CA LEU A 226 14.16 -8.81 8.01
C LEU A 226 15.18 -9.78 8.62
N ALA A 227 16.47 -9.48 8.50
CA ALA A 227 17.54 -10.32 9.04
C ALA A 227 17.45 -10.42 10.56
N HIS A 228 17.22 -9.31 11.26
CA HIS A 228 17.02 -9.33 12.70
C HIS A 228 15.80 -10.17 13.08
N LEU A 229 14.66 -9.96 12.40
CA LEU A 229 13.44 -10.71 12.67
C LEU A 229 13.62 -12.22 12.45
N VAL A 230 14.19 -12.63 11.32
CA VAL A 230 14.40 -14.06 10.98
C VAL A 230 15.33 -14.77 11.97
N LEU A 231 16.36 -14.08 12.46
CA LEU A 231 17.36 -14.67 13.33
C LEU A 231 17.00 -14.63 14.82
N THR A 232 16.14 -13.68 15.22
CA THR A 232 15.83 -13.47 16.64
C THR A 232 14.35 -13.57 17.00
N GLY A 233 13.46 -13.59 16.01
CA GLY A 233 12.01 -13.54 16.21
C GLY A 233 11.49 -12.18 16.68
N SER A 234 12.32 -11.11 16.64
CA SER A 234 11.97 -9.78 17.13
C SER A 234 12.38 -8.67 16.16
N PHE A 235 11.72 -7.52 16.26
CA PHE A 235 12.08 -6.32 15.48
C PHE A 235 13.26 -5.58 16.13
N PRO A 236 14.15 -4.93 15.34
CA PRO A 236 15.28 -4.16 15.86
C PRO A 236 14.87 -2.78 16.41
N LEU A 237 13.63 -2.38 16.22
CA LEU A 237 13.04 -1.12 16.68
C LEU A 237 11.97 -1.42 17.73
N PRO A 238 11.85 -0.63 18.82
CA PRO A 238 10.87 -0.86 19.85
C PRO A 238 9.46 -0.53 19.36
N GLY A 239 8.46 -1.25 19.90
CA GLY A 239 7.04 -0.99 19.64
C GLY A 239 6.23 -2.28 19.48
N GLY A 240 5.07 -2.33 20.11
CA GLY A 240 4.12 -3.45 20.00
C GLY A 240 3.26 -3.41 18.72
N THR A 241 3.18 -2.26 18.06
CA THR A 241 2.40 -2.04 16.84
C THR A 241 3.29 -1.53 15.70
N PRO A 242 2.88 -1.70 14.42
CA PRO A 242 3.60 -1.12 13.28
C PRO A 242 3.81 0.40 13.41
N THR A 243 2.78 1.13 13.85
CA THR A 243 2.87 2.59 14.10
C THR A 243 3.93 2.92 15.14
N ALA A 244 3.94 2.24 16.29
CA ALA A 244 4.93 2.49 17.32
C ALA A 244 6.37 2.19 16.84
N ARG A 245 6.57 1.14 16.02
CA ARG A 245 7.88 0.84 15.43
C ARG A 245 8.30 1.85 14.37
N ARG A 246 7.36 2.38 13.60
CA ARG A 246 7.58 3.49 12.68
C ARG A 246 8.06 4.74 13.43
N ASP A 247 7.36 5.14 14.50
CA ASP A 247 7.74 6.30 15.31
C ASP A 247 9.12 6.09 15.94
N ALA A 248 9.42 4.86 16.37
CA ALA A 248 10.74 4.50 16.84
C ALA A 248 11.82 4.60 15.74
N ALA A 249 11.51 4.27 14.48
CA ALA A 249 12.43 4.45 13.35
C ALA A 249 12.72 5.92 13.10
N VAL A 250 11.69 6.79 13.19
CA VAL A 250 11.82 8.24 13.10
C VAL A 250 12.70 8.78 14.23
N ALA A 251 12.43 8.38 15.46
CA ALA A 251 13.21 8.80 16.64
C ALA A 251 14.67 8.30 16.58
N TYR A 252 14.88 7.07 16.07
CA TYR A 252 16.22 6.53 15.82
C TYR A 252 17.00 7.37 14.80
N ALA A 253 16.39 7.74 13.69
CA ALA A 253 17.05 8.57 12.67
C ALA A 253 17.44 9.95 13.17
N ARG A 254 16.64 10.52 14.08
CA ARG A 254 16.91 11.81 14.75
C ARG A 254 17.94 11.71 15.89
N GLY A 255 18.44 10.50 16.20
CA GLY A 255 19.38 10.27 17.28
C GLY A 255 18.76 10.21 18.68
N ALA A 256 17.42 10.25 18.80
CA ALA A 256 16.73 10.19 20.08
C ALA A 256 16.61 8.77 20.65
N HIS A 257 16.75 7.74 19.83
CA HIS A 257 16.70 6.35 20.23
C HIS A 257 17.82 5.53 19.57
N GLU A 258 18.11 4.37 20.17
CA GLU A 258 19.05 3.38 19.65
C GLU A 258 18.31 2.11 19.19
N LEU A 259 18.96 1.32 18.32
CA LEU A 259 18.44 0.03 17.90
C LEU A 259 18.41 -0.95 19.09
N ARG A 260 17.35 -1.72 19.19
CA ARG A 260 17.22 -2.82 20.15
C ARG A 260 17.65 -4.14 19.51
N LEU A 261 18.94 -4.30 19.27
CA LEU A 261 19.46 -5.55 18.74
C LEU A 261 19.49 -6.61 19.85
N SER A 262 18.89 -7.78 19.54
CA SER A 262 18.88 -8.92 20.45
C SER A 262 20.30 -9.34 20.84
N PRO A 263 20.57 -9.64 22.12
CA PRO A 263 21.84 -10.19 22.55
C PRO A 263 22.16 -11.57 21.96
N GLU A 264 21.12 -12.30 21.53
CA GLU A 264 21.25 -13.63 20.91
C GLU A 264 21.71 -13.57 19.45
N LEU A 265 21.68 -12.37 18.83
CA LEU A 265 22.11 -12.19 17.45
C LEU A 265 23.63 -12.44 17.34
N PRO A 266 24.09 -13.40 16.51
CA PRO A 266 25.52 -13.68 16.34
C PRO A 266 26.29 -12.43 15.90
N GLN A 267 27.54 -12.28 16.35
CA GLN A 267 28.32 -11.05 16.16
C GLN A 267 28.43 -10.63 14.70
N ALA A 268 28.72 -11.56 13.78
CA ALA A 268 28.79 -11.24 12.34
C ALA A 268 27.46 -10.70 11.79
N TRP A 269 26.33 -11.27 12.20
CA TRP A 269 25.01 -10.79 11.81
C TRP A 269 24.65 -9.46 12.47
N ARG A 270 25.09 -9.23 13.71
CA ARG A 270 24.90 -7.94 14.40
C ARG A 270 25.57 -6.80 13.65
N GLU A 271 26.79 -7.03 13.16
CA GLU A 271 27.53 -6.06 12.34
C GLU A 271 26.84 -5.80 10.99
N ILE A 272 26.32 -6.86 10.34
CA ILE A 272 25.54 -6.74 9.11
C ILE A 272 24.28 -5.91 9.35
N VAL A 273 23.49 -6.24 10.38
CA VAL A 273 22.25 -5.52 10.70
C VAL A 273 22.53 -4.05 11.01
N ARG A 274 23.58 -3.73 11.78
CA ARG A 274 23.97 -2.34 12.03
C ARG A 274 24.35 -1.59 10.75
N ALA A 275 25.08 -2.22 9.86
CA ALA A 275 25.48 -1.63 8.59
C ALA A 275 24.28 -1.40 7.65
N CYS A 276 23.25 -2.24 7.71
CA CYS A 276 21.99 -2.07 7.00
C CYS A 276 21.11 -0.97 7.59
N LEU A 277 21.07 -0.86 8.93
CA LEU A 277 20.18 0.05 9.66
C LEU A 277 20.87 1.37 10.06
N THR A 278 21.90 1.79 9.33
CA THR A 278 22.52 3.10 9.53
C THR A 278 21.48 4.20 9.34
N ARG A 279 21.49 5.23 10.21
CA ARG A 279 20.48 6.29 10.27
C ARG A 279 20.24 7.02 8.95
N THR A 280 21.30 7.22 8.17
CA THR A 280 21.22 7.89 6.87
C THR A 280 21.36 6.90 5.71
N HIS A 281 20.64 7.13 4.63
CA HIS A 281 20.72 6.29 3.42
C HIS A 281 22.14 6.21 2.84
N ALA A 282 22.92 7.31 2.93
CA ALA A 282 24.29 7.38 2.40
C ALA A 282 25.30 6.57 3.22
N GLY A 283 25.04 6.37 4.52
CA GLY A 283 25.91 5.58 5.39
C GLY A 283 25.65 4.08 5.34
N ARG A 284 24.58 3.62 4.68
CA ARG A 284 24.25 2.19 4.58
C ARG A 284 25.20 1.46 3.65
N ILE A 285 25.45 0.21 4.00
CA ILE A 285 26.25 -0.70 3.18
C ILE A 285 25.64 -0.85 1.77
N GLY A 286 26.47 -0.83 0.73
CA GLY A 286 26.01 -1.14 -0.63
C GLY A 286 25.67 -2.63 -0.81
N THR A 287 24.74 -2.94 -1.69
CA THR A 287 24.19 -4.29 -1.88
C THR A 287 25.25 -5.35 -2.19
N ASP A 288 26.26 -5.04 -3.01
CA ASP A 288 27.32 -6.02 -3.32
C ASP A 288 28.24 -6.30 -2.12
N ALA A 289 28.52 -5.29 -1.30
CA ALA A 289 29.27 -5.47 -0.06
C ALA A 289 28.44 -6.24 0.98
N LEU A 290 27.13 -5.96 1.05
CA LEU A 290 26.18 -6.71 1.87
C LEU A 290 26.16 -8.18 1.48
N LEU A 291 26.05 -8.50 0.19
CA LEU A 291 26.01 -9.86 -0.32
C LEU A 291 27.26 -10.65 0.11
N ARG A 292 28.47 -10.06 0.02
CA ARG A 292 29.70 -10.71 0.47
C ARG A 292 29.71 -11.00 1.97
N ARG A 293 29.28 -10.03 2.80
CA ARG A 293 29.22 -10.21 4.28
C ARG A 293 28.20 -11.26 4.68
N VAL A 294 27.02 -11.24 4.04
CA VAL A 294 25.94 -12.19 4.30
C VAL A 294 26.36 -13.61 3.92
N ALA A 295 27.01 -13.80 2.75
CA ALA A 295 27.53 -15.10 2.33
C ALA A 295 28.53 -15.67 3.35
N GLY A 296 29.44 -14.84 3.85
CA GLY A 296 30.40 -15.24 4.90
C GLY A 296 29.72 -15.60 6.22
N ALA A 297 28.76 -14.78 6.69
CA ALA A 297 28.05 -15.02 7.96
C ALA A 297 27.08 -16.22 7.90
N ALA A 298 26.57 -16.54 6.71
CA ALA A 298 25.70 -17.69 6.50
C ALA A 298 26.48 -19.02 6.35
N GLY A 299 27.81 -18.98 6.30
CA GLY A 299 28.63 -20.18 6.06
C GLY A 299 28.46 -20.76 4.66
N VAL A 300 27.96 -19.97 3.72
CA VAL A 300 27.77 -20.35 2.32
C VAL A 300 29.10 -20.13 1.60
N ALA A 301 30.05 -21.03 1.77
CA ALA A 301 31.16 -21.16 0.84
C ALA A 301 30.55 -21.47 -0.54
N SER A 302 31.09 -20.84 -1.59
CA SER A 302 30.62 -20.85 -3.00
C SER A 302 30.27 -22.26 -3.55
N GLY A 303 29.19 -22.84 -3.05
CA GLY A 303 28.66 -24.13 -3.45
C GLY A 303 27.23 -24.26 -2.95
N ALA A 304 26.31 -24.52 -3.85
CA ALA A 304 24.88 -24.60 -3.61
C ALA A 304 24.54 -25.47 -2.38
N ALA A 305 24.20 -24.83 -1.26
CA ALA A 305 23.55 -25.52 -0.15
C ALA A 305 22.16 -25.95 -0.60
N ARG A 306 22.02 -27.24 -0.97
CA ARG A 306 20.73 -27.86 -1.26
C ARG A 306 20.03 -28.15 0.06
N PHE A 307 18.91 -27.52 0.27
CA PHE A 307 17.99 -27.87 1.34
C PHE A 307 17.32 -29.20 0.98
N SER A 308 17.53 -30.26 1.76
CA SER A 308 16.77 -31.50 1.58
C SER A 308 15.39 -31.34 2.21
N PRO A 309 14.30 -31.46 1.46
CA PRO A 309 12.98 -31.42 2.04
C PRO A 309 12.78 -32.62 2.98
N ARG A 310 12.40 -32.35 4.23
CA ARG A 310 11.94 -33.40 5.14
C ARG A 310 10.69 -34.06 4.57
N PRO A 311 10.49 -35.40 4.75
CA PRO A 311 9.34 -36.11 4.22
C PRO A 311 8.04 -35.50 4.75
N ARG A 312 7.10 -35.30 3.83
CA ARG A 312 5.73 -34.82 4.09
C ARG A 312 5.10 -35.71 5.16
N VAL A 313 4.88 -35.17 6.36
CA VAL A 313 3.92 -35.74 7.29
C VAL A 313 2.55 -35.47 6.71
N ARG A 314 1.93 -36.49 6.12
CA ARG A 314 0.50 -36.44 5.75
C ARG A 314 -0.29 -36.19 7.02
N PRO A 315 -1.17 -35.16 7.09
CA PRO A 315 -2.07 -35.03 8.20
C PRO A 315 -3.04 -36.23 8.18
N ARG A 316 -2.95 -37.07 9.21
CA ARG A 316 -3.98 -38.08 9.47
C ARG A 316 -5.29 -37.31 9.71
N ARG A 317 -6.29 -37.52 8.84
CA ARG A 317 -7.67 -37.12 9.07
C ARG A 317 -8.17 -37.85 10.32
N GLY A 318 -8.44 -37.09 11.38
CA GLY A 318 -9.06 -37.62 12.58
C GLY A 318 -8.31 -37.17 13.85
N VAL A 319 -8.56 -35.98 14.31
CA VAL A 319 -8.66 -35.46 15.69
C VAL A 319 -8.62 -33.93 15.60
N LEU A 320 -9.73 -33.32 15.26
CA LEU A 320 -9.97 -31.87 15.39
C LEU A 320 -11.47 -31.64 15.63
N ALA A 321 -11.96 -32.15 16.78
CA ALA A 321 -13.32 -31.89 17.21
C ALA A 321 -13.42 -31.58 18.71
N ALA A 322 -12.32 -31.30 19.42
CA ALA A 322 -12.38 -31.14 20.88
C ALA A 322 -11.69 -29.86 21.44
N SER A 323 -11.25 -28.90 20.62
CA SER A 323 -10.50 -27.75 21.15
C SER A 323 -11.13 -26.37 20.91
N VAL A 324 -12.33 -26.28 20.36
CA VAL A 324 -13.01 -24.98 20.09
C VAL A 324 -14.03 -24.60 21.17
N ALA A 325 -14.39 -25.50 22.09
CA ALA A 325 -15.36 -25.21 23.14
C ALA A 325 -14.81 -24.46 24.38
N GLY A 326 -13.48 -24.30 24.50
CA GLY A 326 -12.85 -23.70 25.69
C GLY A 326 -12.59 -22.19 25.63
N LEU A 327 -12.62 -21.57 24.47
CA LEU A 327 -12.24 -20.14 24.29
C LEU A 327 -13.43 -19.17 24.20
N VAL A 328 -14.66 -19.67 24.10
CA VAL A 328 -15.87 -18.83 24.06
C VAL A 328 -16.40 -18.50 25.46
N ALA A 329 -16.00 -19.25 26.50
CA ALA A 329 -16.49 -19.06 27.88
C ALA A 329 -15.76 -17.94 28.67
N LEU A 330 -14.61 -17.44 28.19
CA LEU A 330 -13.85 -16.38 28.89
C LEU A 330 -14.10 -14.95 28.35
N ALA A 331 -14.79 -14.81 27.23
CA ALA A 331 -15.16 -13.50 26.67
C ALA A 331 -16.48 -12.94 27.17
N ALA A 332 -17.30 -13.73 27.88
CA ALA A 332 -18.62 -13.33 28.35
C ALA A 332 -18.66 -12.75 29.79
N LEU A 333 -17.55 -12.77 30.52
CA LEU A 333 -17.47 -12.28 31.90
C LEU A 333 -16.79 -10.90 32.06
N GLY A 334 -16.35 -10.27 30.96
CA GLY A 334 -15.67 -8.96 30.97
C GLY A 334 -16.55 -7.75 30.61
N TYR A 335 -17.83 -7.94 30.26
CA TYR A 335 -18.70 -6.87 29.72
C TYR A 335 -19.75 -6.30 30.68
N GLY A 336 -19.60 -6.48 31.96
CA GLY A 336 -20.64 -6.20 32.92
C GLY A 336 -20.30 -5.32 34.11
N VAL A 337 -19.34 -4.40 34.07
CA VAL A 337 -19.24 -3.35 35.11
C VAL A 337 -18.46 -2.16 34.55
N VAL A 338 -19.07 -1.20 33.91
CA VAL A 338 -18.85 0.26 34.03
C VAL A 338 -20.05 0.98 33.42
N ARG A 339 -21.09 1.05 34.16
CA ARG A 339 -22.07 2.15 34.08
C ARG A 339 -22.27 2.61 35.50
N TRP A 340 -21.69 3.73 35.86
CA TRP A 340 -22.34 4.69 36.75
C TRP A 340 -21.61 6.02 36.89
N SER A 341 -22.46 7.05 36.94
CA SER A 341 -22.31 8.42 37.43
C SER A 341 -21.46 9.39 36.60
N GLY A 342 -22.22 10.15 35.80
CA GLY A 342 -21.90 11.50 35.49
C GLY A 342 -22.03 12.39 36.73
N ASP A 343 -21.27 13.43 36.79
CA ASP A 343 -21.77 14.74 37.25
C ASP A 343 -20.93 15.88 36.69
N ALA A 344 -21.63 16.88 36.24
CA ALA A 344 -21.10 18.07 35.66
C ALA A 344 -20.47 18.95 36.75
N ARG A 345 -19.24 19.44 36.55
CA ARG A 345 -18.78 20.67 37.15
C ARG A 345 -17.96 21.49 36.17
N GLN A 346 -18.52 22.59 35.70
CA GLN A 346 -17.80 23.69 35.08
C GLN A 346 -16.81 24.28 36.09
N PRO A 347 -15.58 24.64 35.67
CA PRO A 347 -14.78 25.61 36.39
C PRO A 347 -14.98 26.99 35.76
N ALA A 348 -15.16 27.93 36.67
CA ALA A 348 -15.37 29.35 36.45
C ALA A 348 -14.15 30.05 35.81
N ALA A 349 -14.45 31.11 35.10
CA ALA A 349 -13.53 32.05 34.49
C ALA A 349 -12.67 32.81 35.53
N GLY A 350 -11.38 32.97 35.23
CA GLY A 350 -10.47 33.94 35.85
C GLY A 350 -9.64 34.64 34.75
N PRO A 351 -9.17 35.89 34.94
CA PRO A 351 -9.16 36.90 33.90
C PRO A 351 -7.85 37.03 33.10
N ALA A 352 -8.07 37.60 31.94
CA ALA A 352 -7.25 38.07 30.84
C ALA A 352 -5.84 38.65 31.13
N GLY A 353 -4.99 38.43 30.12
CA GLY A 353 -3.78 39.23 29.88
C GLY A 353 -2.99 38.70 28.68
N GLY A 354 -3.10 39.38 27.52
CA GLY A 354 -2.25 39.11 26.37
C GLY A 354 -2.99 39.24 25.05
N GLY A 355 -2.88 40.38 24.38
CA GLY A 355 -3.57 40.69 23.12
C GLY A 355 -3.11 39.81 21.94
N GLY A 356 -3.83 38.72 21.69
CA GLY A 356 -3.86 38.01 20.43
C GLY A 356 -5.21 38.34 19.78
N VAL A 357 -5.20 38.78 18.54
CA VAL A 357 -6.40 38.98 17.75
C VAL A 357 -7.08 37.61 17.59
N SER A 358 -8.05 37.33 18.44
CA SER A 358 -8.90 36.14 18.27
C SER A 358 -9.81 36.36 17.05
N VAL A 359 -9.39 35.84 15.90
CA VAL A 359 -10.26 35.71 14.74
C VAL A 359 -11.38 34.77 15.19
N SER A 360 -12.64 35.28 15.24
CA SER A 360 -13.77 34.42 15.61
C SER A 360 -13.89 33.29 14.59
N ALA A 361 -14.25 32.09 15.02
CA ALA A 361 -14.48 30.92 14.13
C ALA A 361 -15.47 31.26 13.01
N ALA A 362 -16.31 32.27 13.16
CA ALA A 362 -17.23 32.78 12.16
C ALA A 362 -16.54 33.55 11.01
N SER A 363 -15.36 34.12 11.20
CA SER A 363 -14.61 34.86 10.16
C SER A 363 -13.39 34.11 9.60
N TYR A 364 -13.06 32.95 10.13
CA TYR A 364 -11.92 32.15 9.66
C TYR A 364 -12.11 31.75 8.19
N GLY A 365 -11.12 32.06 7.33
CA GLY A 365 -11.14 31.76 5.91
C GLY A 365 -12.13 32.61 5.06
N ALA A 366 -12.80 33.62 5.62
CA ALA A 366 -13.75 34.46 4.88
C ALA A 366 -13.12 35.23 3.70
N ALA A 367 -11.80 35.49 3.78
CA ALA A 367 -11.04 36.09 2.67
C ALA A 367 -10.71 35.10 1.54
N GLU A 368 -10.89 33.79 1.77
CA GLU A 368 -10.49 32.73 0.85
C GLU A 368 -11.66 31.94 0.29
N LEU A 369 -12.81 31.94 0.99
CA LEU A 369 -13.99 31.18 0.63
C LEU A 369 -15.27 31.99 0.93
N ARG A 370 -16.10 32.17 -0.09
CA ARG A 370 -17.45 32.74 0.09
C ARG A 370 -18.39 31.70 0.67
N THR A 371 -19.06 32.05 1.77
CA THR A 371 -20.00 31.18 2.47
C THR A 371 -21.45 31.63 2.36
N ASP A 372 -21.67 32.80 1.79
CA ASP A 372 -22.99 33.37 1.47
C ASP A 372 -23.63 32.75 0.21
N ARG A 373 -22.96 31.78 -0.41
CA ARG A 373 -23.36 31.12 -1.64
C ARG A 373 -23.65 29.63 -1.50
N GLY A 374 -24.10 29.22 -0.31
CA GLY A 374 -24.55 27.82 -0.08
C GLY A 374 -23.48 26.86 0.38
N VAL A 375 -22.28 27.33 0.77
CA VAL A 375 -21.33 26.50 1.50
C VAL A 375 -21.80 26.39 2.96
N PRO A 376 -22.09 25.19 3.49
CA PRO A 376 -22.58 25.05 4.85
C PRO A 376 -21.54 25.58 5.87
N PRO A 377 -21.95 26.43 6.83
CA PRO A 377 -21.03 27.00 7.84
C PRO A 377 -20.26 25.95 8.64
N ALA A 378 -20.88 24.78 8.87
CA ALA A 378 -20.28 23.67 9.60
C ALA A 378 -19.01 23.11 8.93
N TYR A 379 -18.90 23.22 7.62
CA TYR A 379 -17.75 22.67 6.88
C TYR A 379 -16.70 23.71 6.52
N ARG A 380 -16.94 25.00 6.79
CA ARG A 380 -16.00 26.07 6.40
C ARG A 380 -14.60 25.86 6.98
N LEU A 381 -14.52 25.70 8.30
CA LEU A 381 -13.24 25.50 8.97
C LEU A 381 -12.49 24.30 8.39
N LEU A 382 -13.18 23.17 8.31
CA LEU A 382 -12.63 21.92 7.77
C LEU A 382 -12.12 22.07 6.32
N ILE A 383 -12.86 22.78 5.45
CA ILE A 383 -12.48 23.03 4.06
C ILE A 383 -11.23 23.90 3.98
N VAL A 384 -11.15 24.96 4.81
CA VAL A 384 -10.03 25.90 4.80
C VAL A 384 -8.77 25.24 5.35
N GLU A 385 -8.85 24.53 6.46
CA GLU A 385 -7.73 23.78 7.04
C GLU A 385 -7.23 22.71 6.06
N THR A 386 -8.13 21.94 5.47
CA THR A 386 -7.77 20.93 4.46
C THR A 386 -7.02 21.52 3.26
N ALA A 387 -7.37 22.73 2.83
CA ALA A 387 -6.66 23.38 1.74
C ALA A 387 -5.28 23.88 2.18
N HIS A 388 -5.16 24.41 3.40
CA HIS A 388 -3.90 24.90 3.96
C HIS A 388 -2.88 23.79 4.27
N ASP A 389 -3.33 22.54 4.44
CA ASP A 389 -2.46 21.37 4.59
C ASP A 389 -1.73 21.00 3.28
N CYS A 390 -2.04 21.69 2.18
CA CYS A 390 -1.43 21.48 0.87
C CYS A 390 -0.68 22.74 0.40
N ASP A 391 0.57 22.57 -0.05
CA ASP A 391 1.43 23.66 -0.58
C ASP A 391 1.13 24.02 -2.05
N ARG A 392 0.08 23.43 -2.66
CA ARG A 392 -0.29 23.66 -4.06
C ARG A 392 -1.38 24.72 -4.17
N GLU A 393 -1.11 25.79 -4.90
CA GLU A 393 -2.05 26.90 -5.11
C GLU A 393 -3.38 26.47 -5.72
N GLU A 394 -3.38 25.42 -6.54
CA GLU A 394 -4.58 24.87 -7.14
C GLU A 394 -5.53 24.24 -6.10
N VAL A 395 -4.96 23.65 -5.02
CA VAL A 395 -5.75 23.05 -3.94
C VAL A 395 -6.17 24.10 -2.93
N SER A 396 -7.10 24.95 -3.35
CA SER A 396 -7.60 26.06 -2.56
C SER A 396 -8.92 25.70 -1.84
N PRO A 397 -9.32 26.47 -0.79
CA PRO A 397 -10.62 26.30 -0.16
C PRO A 397 -11.78 26.35 -1.14
N VAL A 398 -11.67 27.19 -2.17
CA VAL A 398 -12.67 27.33 -3.24
C VAL A 398 -12.76 26.03 -4.07
N LEU A 399 -11.63 25.41 -4.40
CA LEU A 399 -11.65 24.15 -5.15
C LEU A 399 -12.31 23.04 -4.34
N ILE A 400 -11.92 22.86 -3.09
CA ILE A 400 -12.47 21.81 -2.23
C ILE A 400 -13.98 22.01 -2.06
N ALA A 401 -14.44 23.24 -1.78
CA ALA A 401 -15.86 23.53 -1.65
C ALA A 401 -16.64 23.27 -2.95
N ALA A 402 -16.10 23.68 -4.10
CA ALA A 402 -16.71 23.45 -5.41
C ALA A 402 -16.82 21.94 -5.72
N MET A 403 -15.80 21.16 -5.35
CA MET A 403 -15.82 19.71 -5.54
C MET A 403 -16.84 19.04 -4.62
N LEU A 404 -16.89 19.36 -3.32
CA LEU A 404 -17.87 18.81 -2.38
C LEU A 404 -19.31 19.10 -2.83
N LYS A 405 -19.56 20.30 -3.38
CA LYS A 405 -20.85 20.66 -3.98
C LYS A 405 -21.21 19.74 -5.15
N VAL A 406 -20.27 19.49 -6.06
CA VAL A 406 -20.52 18.69 -7.26
C VAL A 406 -20.56 17.18 -6.96
N GLU A 407 -19.80 16.72 -5.97
CA GLU A 407 -19.74 15.31 -5.61
C GLU A 407 -20.98 14.83 -4.84
N SER A 408 -21.48 15.61 -3.89
CA SER A 408 -22.53 15.19 -2.96
C SER A 408 -23.56 16.26 -2.62
N ASP A 409 -23.40 17.50 -3.06
CA ASP A 409 -24.16 18.65 -2.57
C ASP A 409 -23.94 18.90 -1.05
N PHE A 410 -22.73 18.63 -0.55
CA PHE A 410 -22.34 18.64 0.86
C PHE A 410 -23.09 17.61 1.73
N ASP A 411 -23.69 16.58 1.14
CA ASP A 411 -24.38 15.51 1.87
C ASP A 411 -23.36 14.53 2.47
N PRO A 412 -23.24 14.47 3.83
CA PRO A 412 -22.34 13.53 4.48
C PRO A 412 -22.86 12.08 4.44
N ASP A 413 -24.16 11.90 4.25
CA ASP A 413 -24.85 10.61 4.30
C ASP A 413 -25.10 10.05 2.88
N LEU A 414 -24.54 10.69 1.84
CA LEU A 414 -24.65 10.20 0.47
C LEU A 414 -24.22 8.73 0.41
N ALA A 415 -25.07 7.91 -0.18
CA ALA A 415 -24.80 6.50 -0.43
C ALA A 415 -25.25 6.12 -1.85
N ASP A 416 -24.30 5.64 -2.65
CA ASP A 416 -24.50 5.04 -3.97
C ASP A 416 -23.89 3.63 -3.99
N PRO A 417 -24.61 2.62 -3.41
CA PRO A 417 -24.06 1.26 -3.30
C PRO A 417 -23.76 0.61 -4.66
N ALA A 418 -24.45 1.03 -5.72
CA ALA A 418 -24.21 0.50 -7.07
C ALA A 418 -22.83 0.90 -7.62
N LYS A 419 -22.25 1.99 -7.09
CA LYS A 419 -20.92 2.47 -7.45
C LYS A 419 -19.91 2.34 -6.31
N ASP A 420 -20.33 1.82 -5.16
CA ASP A 420 -19.53 1.76 -3.93
C ASP A 420 -18.98 3.15 -3.53
N GLU A 421 -19.80 4.22 -3.71
CA GLU A 421 -19.42 5.61 -3.44
C GLU A 421 -20.25 6.18 -2.28
N TYR A 422 -19.58 6.77 -1.26
CA TYR A 422 -20.22 7.21 -0.03
C TYR A 422 -19.65 8.52 0.52
N GLY A 423 -20.49 9.24 1.28
CA GLY A 423 -20.15 10.41 2.05
C GLY A 423 -19.91 11.68 1.23
N ILE A 424 -19.60 12.76 1.95
CA ILE A 424 -19.51 14.14 1.41
C ILE A 424 -18.51 14.29 0.25
N ALA A 425 -17.42 13.53 0.25
CA ALA A 425 -16.39 13.55 -0.79
C ALA A 425 -16.54 12.40 -1.80
N ARG A 426 -17.62 11.64 -1.70
CA ARG A 426 -17.99 10.55 -2.60
C ARG A 426 -16.88 9.51 -2.76
N TRP A 427 -16.40 9.02 -1.62
CA TRP A 427 -15.35 8.03 -1.54
C TRP A 427 -15.83 6.61 -1.78
N THR A 428 -15.01 5.82 -2.47
CA THR A 428 -15.07 4.36 -2.31
C THR A 428 -14.23 3.94 -1.09
N PRO A 429 -14.71 2.97 -0.29
CA PRO A 429 -14.04 2.53 0.94
C PRO A 429 -12.57 2.15 0.73
N SER A 430 -12.29 1.38 -0.32
CA SER A 430 -10.95 0.93 -0.64
C SER A 430 -9.99 2.04 -1.07
N VAL A 431 -10.49 3.12 -1.68
CA VAL A 431 -9.67 4.30 -2.03
C VAL A 431 -9.48 5.19 -0.81
N LEU A 432 -10.55 5.43 -0.03
CA LEU A 432 -10.47 6.23 1.18
C LEU A 432 -9.43 5.67 2.16
N ARG A 433 -9.36 4.35 2.32
CA ARG A 433 -8.35 3.68 3.14
C ARG A 433 -6.94 4.22 2.91
N TRP A 434 -6.59 4.59 1.68
CA TRP A 434 -5.26 5.07 1.31
C TRP A 434 -4.99 6.54 1.66
N TRP A 435 -6.05 7.29 1.99
CA TRP A 435 -5.98 8.72 2.23
C TRP A 435 -6.45 9.11 3.63
N MET A 436 -6.81 8.14 4.48
CA MET A 436 -7.27 8.41 5.84
C MET A 436 -6.15 8.89 6.74
N ASN A 437 -4.96 8.33 6.62
CA ASN A 437 -3.85 8.69 7.47
C ASN A 437 -3.10 9.91 6.91
N GLU A 438 -2.71 10.84 7.79
CA GLU A 438 -1.96 12.05 7.43
C GLU A 438 -0.58 11.73 6.84
N ASP A 439 -0.04 10.56 7.17
CA ASP A 439 1.26 10.09 6.70
C ASP A 439 1.22 9.40 5.32
N GLY A 440 0.06 9.36 4.68
CA GLY A 440 -0.13 8.69 3.38
C GLY A 440 -0.03 7.17 3.45
N THR A 441 -0.11 6.57 4.65
CA THR A 441 -0.25 5.12 4.80
C THR A 441 -1.72 4.72 4.70
N PRO A 442 -2.02 3.54 4.14
CA PRO A 442 -3.40 3.04 4.16
C PRO A 442 -3.82 2.71 5.59
N GLY A 443 -5.07 2.93 5.90
CA GLY A 443 -5.68 2.44 7.14
C GLY A 443 -5.49 0.91 7.27
N GLU A 444 -5.45 0.41 8.51
CA GLU A 444 -5.26 -1.03 8.79
C GLU A 444 -6.36 -1.90 8.15
N SER A 445 -7.57 -1.36 8.04
CA SER A 445 -8.71 -2.02 7.40
C SER A 445 -9.36 -1.10 6.37
N VAL A 446 -10.14 -1.67 5.46
CA VAL A 446 -11.01 -0.90 4.57
C VAL A 446 -12.10 -0.24 5.42
N PRO A 447 -12.20 1.10 5.43
CA PRO A 447 -13.20 1.79 6.22
C PRO A 447 -14.61 1.43 5.72
N ARG A 448 -15.57 1.38 6.63
CA ARG A 448 -16.97 1.12 6.31
C ARG A 448 -17.77 2.42 6.37
N PRO A 449 -18.68 2.67 5.41
CA PRO A 449 -19.55 3.84 5.50
C PRO A 449 -20.48 3.71 6.72
N PRO A 450 -20.95 4.85 7.29
CA PRO A 450 -20.77 6.22 6.78
C PRO A 450 -19.36 6.76 7.08
N PHE A 451 -18.89 7.69 6.22
CA PHE A 451 -17.58 8.33 6.39
C PHE A 451 -17.72 9.73 6.99
N PRO A 452 -17.26 9.97 8.22
CA PRO A 452 -17.33 11.29 8.84
C PRO A 452 -16.68 12.36 7.96
N PRO A 453 -17.29 13.55 7.78
CA PRO A 453 -16.67 14.66 7.04
C PRO A 453 -15.28 15.03 7.55
N ALA A 454 -15.05 14.95 8.88
CA ALA A 454 -13.76 15.23 9.52
C ALA A 454 -12.62 14.29 9.06
N GLU A 455 -12.94 13.13 8.51
CA GLU A 455 -11.97 12.18 7.97
C GLU A 455 -11.93 12.23 6.45
N SER A 456 -13.09 12.29 5.80
CA SER A 456 -13.21 12.18 4.35
C SER A 456 -12.80 13.45 3.60
N VAL A 457 -12.97 14.65 4.18
CA VAL A 457 -12.56 15.92 3.54
C VAL A 457 -11.04 16.11 3.57
N PRO A 458 -10.34 15.92 4.71
CA PRO A 458 -8.87 15.95 4.73
C PRO A 458 -8.24 14.89 3.83
N ALA A 459 -8.85 13.69 3.75
CA ALA A 459 -8.43 12.66 2.81
C ALA A 459 -8.54 13.14 1.33
N MET A 460 -9.60 13.89 1.00
CA MET A 460 -9.73 14.52 -0.33
C MET A 460 -8.60 15.53 -0.55
N GLY A 461 -8.31 16.40 0.39
CA GLY A 461 -7.22 17.37 0.30
C GLY A 461 -5.86 16.71 0.02
N ARG A 462 -5.51 15.68 0.79
CA ARG A 462 -4.28 14.89 0.58
C ARG A 462 -4.21 14.28 -0.81
N TYR A 463 -5.34 13.75 -1.31
CA TYR A 463 -5.38 13.17 -2.65
C TYR A 463 -5.25 14.23 -3.75
N LEU A 464 -5.89 15.40 -3.62
CA LEU A 464 -5.76 16.51 -4.57
C LEU A 464 -4.32 17.05 -4.59
N CYS A 465 -3.70 17.20 -3.42
CA CYS A 465 -2.31 17.61 -3.28
C CYS A 465 -1.36 16.63 -4.01
N TRP A 466 -1.66 15.36 -3.95
CA TRP A 466 -0.92 14.31 -4.65
C TRP A 466 -1.15 14.31 -6.17
N ILE A 467 -2.38 14.61 -6.65
CA ILE A 467 -2.72 14.65 -8.08
C ILE A 467 -2.07 15.86 -8.77
N THR A 468 -2.14 17.04 -8.17
CA THR A 468 -1.82 18.33 -8.78
C THR A 468 -0.47 18.34 -9.52
N PRO A 469 0.64 17.90 -8.91
CA PRO A 469 1.93 17.91 -9.60
C PRO A 469 2.09 16.85 -10.71
N ARG A 470 1.10 15.96 -10.88
CA ARG A 470 1.10 14.91 -11.90
C ARG A 470 0.38 15.29 -13.18
N LEU A 471 -0.21 16.46 -13.20
CA LEU A 471 -0.79 17.03 -14.41
C LEU A 471 0.30 17.74 -15.22
N ASP A 472 0.40 17.43 -16.50
CA ASP A 472 1.38 18.02 -17.40
C ASP A 472 1.22 19.55 -17.49
N ALA A 473 2.33 20.27 -17.62
CA ALA A 473 2.32 21.73 -17.63
C ALA A 473 1.60 22.34 -18.85
N GLY A 474 1.58 21.62 -19.98
CA GLY A 474 1.00 22.08 -21.24
C GLY A 474 -0.48 21.80 -21.44
N LEU A 475 -1.20 21.29 -20.43
CA LEU A 475 -2.63 20.96 -20.54
C LEU A 475 -3.49 22.19 -20.78
N LYS A 476 -4.52 22.04 -21.63
CA LYS A 476 -5.49 23.09 -21.92
C LYS A 476 -6.58 23.16 -20.85
N GLY A 477 -6.84 24.36 -20.31
CA GLY A 477 -7.92 24.62 -19.35
C GLY A 477 -7.46 25.17 -18.00
N ASP A 478 -8.41 25.45 -17.10
CA ASP A 478 -8.13 25.88 -15.73
C ASP A 478 -7.54 24.69 -14.94
N ARG A 479 -6.33 24.84 -14.39
CA ARG A 479 -5.65 23.78 -13.66
C ARG A 479 -6.43 23.24 -12.49
N ARG A 480 -7.20 24.06 -11.80
CA ARG A 480 -8.08 23.63 -10.69
C ARG A 480 -9.17 22.68 -11.19
N VAL A 481 -9.76 23.00 -12.35
CA VAL A 481 -10.74 22.11 -12.99
C VAL A 481 -10.11 20.81 -13.46
N LEU A 482 -8.88 20.86 -13.99
CA LEU A 482 -8.14 19.65 -14.38
C LEU A 482 -7.82 18.76 -13.18
N VAL A 483 -7.47 19.35 -12.03
CA VAL A 483 -7.27 18.63 -10.76
C VAL A 483 -8.57 17.93 -10.33
N ALA A 484 -9.71 18.63 -10.36
CA ALA A 484 -11.00 18.04 -10.04
C ALA A 484 -11.39 16.90 -11.00
N VAL A 485 -11.16 17.08 -12.31
CA VAL A 485 -11.39 16.02 -13.31
C VAL A 485 -10.46 14.83 -13.05
N ALA A 486 -9.20 15.07 -12.73
CA ALA A 486 -8.25 14.02 -12.38
C ALA A 486 -8.64 13.29 -11.10
N TYR A 487 -9.28 13.97 -10.14
CA TYR A 487 -9.91 13.35 -8.97
C TYR A 487 -11.00 12.34 -9.38
N ARG A 488 -11.85 12.64 -10.36
CA ARG A 488 -12.96 11.76 -10.83
C ARG A 488 -12.52 10.67 -11.79
N THR A 489 -11.33 10.76 -12.38
CA THR A 489 -10.82 9.73 -13.30
C THR A 489 -9.39 9.34 -12.99
N SER A 490 -8.40 9.99 -13.56
CA SER A 490 -6.99 9.92 -13.21
C SER A 490 -6.24 11.07 -13.88
N TYR A 491 -5.10 11.49 -13.32
CA TYR A 491 -4.25 12.49 -13.95
C TYR A 491 -3.75 12.04 -15.33
N ARG A 492 -3.50 10.74 -15.55
CA ARG A 492 -3.05 10.19 -16.83
C ARG A 492 -4.09 10.42 -17.93
N LYS A 493 -5.36 10.10 -17.68
CA LYS A 493 -6.42 10.35 -18.67
C LYS A 493 -6.60 11.81 -19.00
N VAL A 494 -6.31 12.71 -18.06
CA VAL A 494 -6.32 14.15 -18.29
C VAL A 494 -5.10 14.54 -19.14
N ASN A 495 -3.92 13.98 -18.84
CA ASN A 495 -2.71 14.21 -19.62
C ASN A 495 -2.85 13.66 -21.05
N ASP A 496 -3.28 12.40 -21.21
CA ASP A 496 -3.49 11.74 -22.50
C ASP A 496 -4.49 12.48 -23.39
N ALA A 497 -5.52 13.09 -22.77
CA ALA A 497 -6.52 13.89 -23.49
C ALA A 497 -6.05 15.33 -23.80
N GLY A 498 -4.88 15.73 -23.32
CA GLY A 498 -4.37 17.11 -23.41
C GLY A 498 -5.25 18.13 -22.68
N GLY A 499 -6.07 17.70 -21.70
CA GLY A 499 -7.02 18.50 -20.97
C GLY A 499 -8.22 17.70 -20.47
N VAL A 500 -9.43 18.29 -20.45
CA VAL A 500 -10.65 17.62 -19.99
C VAL A 500 -11.10 16.55 -21.00
N PRO A 501 -11.12 15.25 -20.62
CA PRO A 501 -11.62 14.21 -21.50
C PRO A 501 -13.12 14.40 -21.81
N PRO A 502 -13.61 14.06 -23.01
CA PRO A 502 -15.00 14.34 -23.44
C PRO A 502 -16.08 13.86 -22.46
N LYS A 503 -15.89 12.70 -21.85
CA LYS A 503 -16.83 12.10 -20.87
C LYS A 503 -17.02 12.96 -19.61
N TYR A 504 -16.04 13.83 -19.25
CA TYR A 504 -16.05 14.60 -18.01
C TYR A 504 -16.33 16.09 -18.21
N ARG A 505 -16.76 16.52 -19.42
CA ARG A 505 -17.03 17.93 -19.73
C ARG A 505 -18.12 18.52 -18.85
N ASP A 506 -19.21 17.80 -18.61
CA ASP A 506 -20.32 18.27 -17.76
C ASP A 506 -19.89 18.37 -16.29
N TYR A 507 -19.09 17.43 -15.79
CA TYR A 507 -18.51 17.50 -14.47
C TYR A 507 -17.58 18.73 -14.34
N ALA A 508 -16.68 18.91 -15.30
CA ALA A 508 -15.77 20.04 -15.36
C ALA A 508 -16.49 21.39 -15.39
N ALA A 509 -17.58 21.48 -16.18
CA ALA A 509 -18.40 22.69 -16.27
C ALA A 509 -19.06 23.04 -14.93
N ARG A 510 -19.60 22.05 -14.20
CA ARG A 510 -20.19 22.25 -12.87
C ARG A 510 -19.15 22.70 -11.86
N VAL A 511 -17.96 22.08 -11.83
CA VAL A 511 -16.86 22.50 -10.96
C VAL A 511 -16.44 23.93 -11.29
N ALA A 512 -16.25 24.26 -12.57
CA ALA A 512 -15.88 25.61 -13.00
C ALA A 512 -16.94 26.68 -12.62
N HIS A 513 -18.22 26.32 -12.64
CA HIS A 513 -19.31 27.18 -12.18
C HIS A 513 -19.16 27.52 -10.69
N HIS A 514 -19.03 26.50 -9.83
CA HIS A 514 -18.92 26.72 -8.39
C HIS A 514 -17.57 27.33 -7.96
N LEU A 515 -16.49 27.12 -8.72
CA LEU A 515 -15.24 27.84 -8.53
C LEU A 515 -15.44 29.36 -8.62
N LYS A 516 -16.20 29.83 -9.63
CA LYS A 516 -16.51 31.26 -9.77
C LYS A 516 -17.44 31.76 -8.66
N GLU A 517 -18.42 30.97 -8.30
CA GLU A 517 -19.44 31.32 -7.30
C GLU A 517 -18.83 31.48 -5.91
N TYR A 518 -17.88 30.61 -5.51
CA TYR A 518 -17.30 30.58 -4.18
C TYR A 518 -16.04 31.43 -4.03
N THR A 519 -15.50 31.97 -5.13
CA THR A 519 -14.34 32.88 -5.08
C THR A 519 -14.75 34.24 -4.47
N PRO A 520 -14.05 34.75 -3.44
CA PRO A 520 -14.31 36.05 -2.85
C PRO A 520 -14.14 37.19 -3.87
N SER A 521 -15.05 38.16 -3.82
CA SER A 521 -15.00 39.37 -4.66
C SER A 521 -13.81 40.24 -4.20
N GLY A 522 -12.68 40.19 -4.91
CA GLY A 522 -11.48 40.95 -4.57
C GLY A 522 -10.16 40.35 -4.97
N ARG A 523 -10.11 39.07 -5.35
CA ARG A 523 -8.96 38.46 -6.01
C ARG A 523 -9.22 38.32 -7.52
N LYS A 524 -8.65 39.25 -8.31
CA LYS A 524 -8.47 39.09 -9.75
C LYS A 524 -7.18 38.32 -10.01
#